data_ec8ba1fbc88ff66c56f70e072077dbf8
#
_entry.id   ec8ba1fbc88ff66c56f70e072077dbf8
#
_cell.length_a   1.000
_cell.length_b   1.000
_cell.length_c   1.000
_cell.angle_alpha   90.00
_cell.angle_beta   90.00
_cell.angle_gamma   90.00
#
_symmetry.space_group_name_H-M   'P 1'
#
loop_
_entity.id
_entity.type
_entity.pdbx_description
1 polymer ?
#
loop_
_entity_poly.entity_id
_entity_poly.type
_entity_poly.pdbx_seq_one_letter_code
_entity_poly.pdbx_strand_id
1 'polypeptide(L)'
;MIVFILLEWTTAIFDEIGEIETRDAVSKIVSGQVKVPNRQFVQISTAYPNPSVPFREDQKILQQAMEDDDNRDADTYLCLVWSQDNLDEVFQPETWAKSNPLLDLESERENLMKGLMDKRDSDLLSGNLADFQVKNMNCWLLADSNSFLDLKDIENAVIPEFDRRGKRVYVGL
;
A
#
# COMPACT_ATOMS: atom_id res chain seq x y z
N MET A 1 0.50 7.77 -14.42
CA MET A 1 -0.34 7.89 -15.65
C MET A 1 -1.47 6.88 -15.50
N ILE A 2 -2.67 7.37 -15.29
CA ILE A 2 -3.87 6.54 -15.07
C ILE A 2 -4.31 6.01 -16.42
N VAL A 3 -4.34 4.70 -16.59
CA VAL A 3 -4.81 4.07 -17.84
C VAL A 3 -6.18 3.43 -17.61
N PHE A 4 -7.17 3.91 -18.34
CA PHE A 4 -8.49 3.29 -18.44
C PHE A 4 -8.56 2.39 -19.66
N ILE A 5 -8.88 1.11 -19.47
CA ILE A 5 -9.24 0.22 -20.57
C ILE A 5 -10.68 -0.22 -20.35
N LEU A 6 -11.57 0.25 -21.23
CA LEU A 6 -12.96 -0.20 -21.31
C LEU A 6 -13.04 -1.26 -22.42
N LEU A 7 -13.14 -2.53 -22.04
CA LEU A 7 -13.43 -3.63 -22.96
C LEU A 7 -14.92 -3.90 -22.92
N GLU A 8 -15.62 -3.50 -24.00
CA GLU A 8 -17.05 -3.78 -24.26
C GLU A 8 -18.00 -3.49 -23.09
N TRP A 9 -17.74 -2.45 -22.27
CA TRP A 9 -18.54 -2.04 -21.13
C TRP A 9 -18.73 -3.09 -20.02
N THR A 10 -18.42 -4.36 -20.28
CA THR A 10 -18.55 -5.45 -19.30
C THR A 10 -17.39 -5.48 -18.31
N THR A 11 -16.18 -5.14 -18.75
CA THR A 11 -14.99 -5.11 -17.92
C THR A 11 -14.39 -3.71 -17.89
N ALA A 12 -14.18 -3.19 -16.71
CA ALA A 12 -13.42 -1.95 -16.49
C ALA A 12 -12.17 -2.28 -15.68
N ILE A 13 -11.01 -1.81 -16.15
CA ILE A 13 -9.74 -1.96 -15.46
C ILE A 13 -9.24 -0.56 -15.09
N PHE A 14 -8.94 -0.37 -13.81
CA PHE A 14 -8.37 0.86 -13.29
C PHE A 14 -6.98 0.55 -12.73
N ASP A 15 -5.97 0.98 -13.48
CA ASP A 15 -4.57 0.80 -13.11
C ASP A 15 -4.08 2.02 -12.31
N GLU A 16 -3.15 1.78 -11.37
CA GLU A 16 -2.58 2.79 -10.45
C GLU A 16 -3.64 3.50 -9.57
N ILE A 17 -4.69 2.76 -9.20
CA ILE A 17 -5.81 3.33 -8.43
C ILE A 17 -5.40 3.79 -7.02
N GLY A 18 -4.31 3.25 -6.47
CA GLY A 18 -3.76 3.67 -5.17
C GLY A 18 -3.27 5.12 -5.12
N GLU A 19 -3.10 5.78 -6.28
CA GLU A 19 -2.76 7.21 -6.37
C GLU A 19 -3.99 8.11 -6.15
N ILE A 20 -5.20 7.56 -6.21
CA ILE A 20 -6.45 8.34 -6.19
C ILE A 20 -6.89 8.63 -4.76
N GLU A 21 -7.01 9.92 -4.44
CA GLU A 21 -7.39 10.39 -3.11
C GLU A 21 -8.90 10.39 -2.85
N THR A 22 -9.73 10.30 -3.90
CA THR A 22 -11.19 10.36 -3.78
C THR A 22 -11.87 9.19 -4.48
N ARG A 23 -13.11 8.86 -4.06
CA ARG A 23 -13.91 7.79 -4.68
C ARG A 23 -14.64 8.20 -5.97
N ASP A 24 -14.50 9.44 -6.42
CA ASP A 24 -15.33 10.00 -7.52
C ASP A 24 -15.16 9.23 -8.84
N ALA A 25 -13.92 8.89 -9.21
CA ALA A 25 -13.64 8.15 -10.44
C ALA A 25 -14.22 6.73 -10.38
N VAL A 26 -14.00 6.03 -9.26
CA VAL A 26 -14.54 4.69 -9.01
C VAL A 26 -16.06 4.69 -9.06
N SER A 27 -16.69 5.66 -8.37
CA SER A 27 -18.16 5.78 -8.34
C SER A 27 -18.77 5.99 -9.72
N LYS A 28 -18.12 6.76 -10.59
CA LYS A 28 -18.58 6.97 -11.97
C LYS A 28 -18.53 5.69 -12.79
N ILE A 29 -17.45 4.90 -12.66
CA ILE A 29 -17.30 3.62 -13.36
C ILE A 29 -18.36 2.64 -12.89
N VAL A 30 -18.47 2.43 -11.58
CA VAL A 30 -19.42 1.50 -10.98
C VAL A 30 -20.86 1.87 -11.36
N SER A 31 -21.20 3.17 -11.30
CA SER A 31 -22.53 3.67 -11.71
C SER A 31 -22.80 3.41 -13.19
N GLY A 32 -21.79 3.57 -14.05
CA GLY A 32 -21.92 3.28 -15.48
C GLY A 32 -22.17 1.79 -15.78
N GLN A 33 -21.67 0.91 -14.93
CA GLN A 33 -21.81 -0.55 -15.10
C GLN A 33 -23.07 -1.14 -14.43
N VAL A 34 -23.88 -0.37 -13.71
CA VAL A 34 -25.03 -0.90 -12.93
C VAL A 34 -25.99 -1.75 -13.79
N LYS A 35 -26.20 -1.37 -15.05
CA LYS A 35 -27.13 -2.05 -15.97
C LYS A 35 -26.45 -3.11 -16.84
N VAL A 36 -25.15 -3.33 -16.68
CA VAL A 36 -24.37 -4.24 -17.52
C VAL A 36 -24.38 -5.63 -16.87
N PRO A 37 -24.87 -6.68 -17.57
CA PRO A 37 -24.83 -8.04 -17.06
C PRO A 37 -23.38 -8.55 -17.04
N ASN A 38 -23.05 -9.37 -16.03
CA ASN A 38 -21.72 -9.97 -15.86
C ASN A 38 -20.58 -8.95 -15.84
N ARG A 39 -20.84 -7.79 -15.26
CA ARG A 39 -19.87 -6.72 -15.13
C ARG A 39 -18.69 -7.16 -14.25
N GLN A 40 -17.51 -6.71 -14.64
CA GLN A 40 -16.29 -6.86 -13.84
C GLN A 40 -15.63 -5.50 -13.68
N PHE A 41 -15.16 -5.23 -12.48
CA PHE A 41 -14.34 -4.06 -12.17
C PHE A 41 -13.04 -4.53 -11.54
N VAL A 42 -11.93 -4.31 -12.22
CA VAL A 42 -10.60 -4.72 -11.81
C VAL A 42 -9.82 -3.47 -11.39
N GLN A 43 -9.27 -3.50 -10.20
CA GLN A 43 -8.44 -2.45 -9.64
C GLN A 43 -7.03 -3.02 -9.45
N ILE A 44 -6.02 -2.33 -9.97
CA ILE A 44 -4.63 -2.74 -9.90
C ILE A 44 -3.83 -1.56 -9.33
N SER A 45 -2.93 -1.85 -8.41
CA SER A 45 -2.02 -0.83 -7.88
C SER A 45 -0.86 -1.44 -7.12
N THR A 46 0.22 -0.67 -7.00
CA THR A 46 1.21 -0.81 -5.94
C THR A 46 0.80 0.01 -4.72
N ALA A 47 1.54 -0.12 -3.62
CA ALA A 47 1.40 0.76 -2.47
C ALA A 47 1.87 2.19 -2.81
N TYR A 48 1.40 3.15 -2.03
CA TYR A 48 1.77 4.56 -2.12
C TYR A 48 2.18 5.10 -0.73
N PRO A 49 2.90 6.22 -0.66
CA PRO A 49 3.29 6.83 0.63
C PRO A 49 2.11 7.30 1.47
N ASN A 50 0.95 7.59 0.85
CA ASN A 50 -0.26 7.96 1.56
C ASN A 50 -1.16 6.73 1.78
N PRO A 51 -1.24 6.18 3.01
CA PRO A 51 -2.09 5.02 3.30
C PRO A 51 -3.57 5.38 3.53
N SER A 52 -3.92 6.68 3.51
CA SER A 52 -5.29 7.17 3.75
C SER A 52 -6.10 7.30 2.46
N VAL A 53 -5.74 6.54 1.42
CA VAL A 53 -6.46 6.52 0.15
C VAL A 53 -7.59 5.48 0.16
N PRO A 54 -8.70 5.72 -0.58
CA PRO A 54 -9.83 4.81 -0.62
C PRO A 54 -9.48 3.38 -1.01
N PHE A 55 -8.55 3.19 -1.95
CA PHE A 55 -8.11 1.87 -2.39
C PHE A 55 -7.50 1.05 -1.24
N ARG A 56 -6.69 1.67 -0.38
CA ARG A 56 -6.11 0.98 0.78
C ARG A 56 -7.17 0.61 1.82
N GLU A 57 -8.17 1.46 2.00
CA GLU A 57 -9.31 1.16 2.89
C GLU A 57 -10.10 -0.05 2.36
N ASP A 58 -10.43 -0.05 1.07
CA ASP A 58 -11.15 -1.14 0.41
C ASP A 58 -10.34 -2.45 0.46
N GLN A 59 -9.03 -2.40 0.22
CA GLN A 59 -8.13 -3.54 0.35
C GLN A 59 -8.22 -4.17 1.75
N LYS A 60 -8.14 -3.37 2.82
CA LYS A 60 -8.22 -3.87 4.20
C LYS A 60 -9.57 -4.54 4.49
N ILE A 61 -10.66 -3.91 4.06
CA ILE A 61 -12.02 -4.43 4.25
C ILE A 61 -12.17 -5.76 3.52
N LEU A 62 -11.72 -5.86 2.27
CA LEU A 62 -11.83 -7.07 1.48
C LEU A 62 -10.93 -8.20 1.99
N GLN A 63 -9.71 -7.90 2.43
CA GLN A 63 -8.86 -8.91 3.07
C GLN A 63 -9.52 -9.50 4.31
N GLN A 64 -10.04 -8.65 5.20
CA GLN A 64 -10.75 -9.10 6.40
C GLN A 64 -12.01 -9.91 6.06
N ALA A 65 -12.78 -9.48 5.05
CA ALA A 65 -13.99 -10.19 4.64
C ALA A 65 -13.68 -11.56 4.01
N MET A 66 -12.54 -11.70 3.33
CA MET A 66 -12.09 -12.97 2.73
C MET A 66 -11.51 -13.95 3.77
N GLU A 67 -11.00 -13.42 4.90
CA GLU A 67 -10.52 -14.23 6.04
C GLU A 67 -11.66 -14.73 6.92
N ASP A 68 -12.86 -14.18 6.78
CA ASP A 68 -14.06 -14.55 7.53
C ASP A 68 -14.86 -15.59 6.74
N ASP A 69 -14.70 -16.86 7.07
CA ASP A 69 -15.37 -17.99 6.41
C ASP A 69 -16.92 -17.93 6.48
N ASP A 70 -17.46 -17.19 7.43
CA ASP A 70 -18.91 -17.02 7.60
C ASP A 70 -19.48 -15.86 6.75
N ASN A 71 -18.60 -14.99 6.20
CA ASN A 71 -19.00 -13.83 5.43
C ASN A 71 -19.23 -14.13 3.94
N ARG A 72 -20.47 -14.52 3.59
CA ARG A 72 -20.86 -14.80 2.21
C ARG A 72 -21.03 -13.56 1.31
N ASP A 73 -21.12 -12.39 1.91
CA ASP A 73 -21.30 -11.13 1.16
C ASP A 73 -20.02 -10.80 0.35
N ALA A 74 -18.88 -11.34 0.73
CA ALA A 74 -17.61 -11.19 0.04
C ALA A 74 -17.37 -12.16 -1.13
N ASP A 75 -18.22 -13.16 -1.33
CA ASP A 75 -18.04 -14.21 -2.36
C ASP A 75 -17.93 -13.69 -3.79
N THR A 76 -18.40 -12.47 -4.05
CA THR A 76 -18.31 -11.80 -5.36
C THR A 76 -17.04 -10.97 -5.55
N TYR A 77 -16.20 -10.87 -4.54
CA TYR A 77 -14.97 -10.09 -4.55
C TYR A 77 -13.74 -10.99 -4.52
N LEU A 78 -12.67 -10.53 -5.15
CA LEU A 78 -11.35 -11.13 -5.09
C LEU A 78 -10.33 -10.06 -4.74
N CYS A 79 -9.57 -10.27 -3.67
CA CYS A 79 -8.47 -9.40 -3.27
C CYS A 79 -7.18 -10.23 -3.21
N LEU A 80 -6.23 -9.91 -4.08
CA LEU A 80 -4.91 -10.54 -4.12
C LEU A 80 -3.87 -9.49 -3.75
N VAL A 81 -3.05 -9.78 -2.74
CA VAL A 81 -2.03 -8.86 -2.24
C VAL A 81 -0.70 -9.57 -2.14
N TRP A 82 0.31 -9.00 -2.78
CA TRP A 82 1.70 -9.39 -2.66
C TRP A 82 2.45 -8.25 -2.00
N SER A 83 2.78 -8.38 -0.74
CA SER A 83 3.49 -7.36 0.05
C SER A 83 4.40 -8.01 1.07
N GLN A 84 5.37 -7.26 1.57
CA GLN A 84 6.12 -7.66 2.75
C GLN A 84 5.27 -7.49 4.02
N ASP A 85 5.59 -8.25 5.06
CA ASP A 85 4.89 -8.21 6.34
C ASP A 85 5.32 -6.99 7.18
N ASN A 86 6.58 -6.58 7.02
CA ASN A 86 7.14 -5.44 7.75
C ASN A 86 8.25 -4.73 6.95
N LEU A 87 8.58 -3.51 7.37
CA LEU A 87 9.56 -2.67 6.67
C LEU A 87 11.00 -3.15 6.82
N ASP A 88 11.32 -3.91 7.86
CA ASP A 88 12.70 -4.40 8.11
C ASP A 88 13.08 -5.53 7.14
N GLU A 89 12.10 -6.16 6.49
CA GLU A 89 12.33 -7.17 5.45
C GLU A 89 13.03 -6.61 4.20
N VAL A 90 13.15 -5.30 4.06
CA VAL A 90 14.00 -4.64 3.05
C VAL A 90 15.45 -5.11 3.09
N PHE A 91 15.94 -5.56 4.26
CA PHE A 91 17.28 -6.09 4.45
C PHE A 91 17.35 -7.62 4.40
N GLN A 92 16.25 -8.30 4.07
CA GLN A 92 16.11 -9.76 4.05
C GLN A 92 15.69 -10.24 2.65
N PRO A 93 16.64 -10.30 1.67
CA PRO A 93 16.32 -10.63 0.27
C PRO A 93 15.61 -11.97 0.10
N GLU A 94 15.82 -12.91 1.01
CA GLU A 94 15.16 -14.23 1.02
C GLU A 94 13.63 -14.14 1.20
N THR A 95 13.12 -13.01 1.73
CA THR A 95 11.69 -12.79 1.94
C THR A 95 11.01 -12.09 0.75
N TRP A 96 11.79 -11.55 -0.20
CA TRP A 96 11.27 -10.64 -1.24
C TRP A 96 10.32 -11.28 -2.24
N ALA A 97 10.26 -12.61 -2.31
CA ALA A 97 9.27 -13.32 -3.11
C ALA A 97 7.83 -13.02 -2.66
N LYS A 98 7.60 -12.61 -1.39
CA LYS A 98 6.28 -12.21 -0.89
C LYS A 98 5.68 -11.05 -1.69
N SER A 99 6.49 -10.05 -2.05
CA SER A 99 6.07 -8.89 -2.85
C SER A 99 6.41 -9.00 -4.33
N ASN A 100 7.31 -9.92 -4.68
CA ASN A 100 7.77 -10.13 -6.04
C ASN A 100 7.65 -11.61 -6.43
N PRO A 101 6.44 -12.11 -6.70
CA PRO A 101 6.20 -13.54 -6.92
C PRO A 101 6.94 -14.13 -8.14
N LEU A 102 7.38 -13.30 -9.08
CA LEU A 102 8.24 -13.74 -10.18
C LEU A 102 9.60 -14.27 -9.73
N LEU A 103 10.03 -13.97 -8.50
CA LEU A 103 11.23 -14.58 -7.90
C LEU A 103 11.09 -16.09 -7.68
N ASP A 104 9.87 -16.63 -7.69
CA ASP A 104 9.65 -18.08 -7.62
C ASP A 104 9.89 -18.78 -8.96
N LEU A 105 9.95 -18.02 -10.06
CA LEU A 105 10.31 -18.55 -11.37
C LEU A 105 11.83 -18.64 -11.49
N GLU A 106 12.34 -19.86 -11.73
CA GLU A 106 13.79 -20.11 -11.82
C GLU A 106 14.46 -19.31 -12.94
N SER A 107 13.75 -19.11 -14.08
CA SER A 107 14.24 -18.33 -15.21
C SER A 107 14.43 -16.84 -14.94
N GLU A 108 13.64 -16.28 -14.02
CA GLU A 108 13.61 -14.84 -13.74
C GLU A 108 14.38 -14.46 -12.47
N ARG A 109 14.51 -15.41 -11.55
CA ARG A 109 15.02 -15.19 -10.20
C ARG A 109 16.34 -14.44 -10.13
N GLU A 110 17.34 -14.89 -10.89
CA GLU A 110 18.68 -14.30 -10.81
C GLU A 110 18.71 -12.85 -11.26
N ASN A 111 18.11 -12.56 -12.43
CA ASN A 111 18.07 -11.22 -12.99
C ASN A 111 17.24 -10.26 -12.14
N LEU A 112 16.07 -10.72 -11.69
CA LEU A 112 15.16 -9.90 -10.87
C LEU A 112 15.77 -9.63 -9.49
N MET A 113 16.34 -10.65 -8.83
CA MET A 113 17.00 -10.49 -7.54
C MET A 113 18.14 -9.48 -7.61
N LYS A 114 18.98 -9.59 -8.64
CA LYS A 114 20.06 -8.62 -8.86
C LYS A 114 19.53 -7.20 -9.04
N GLY A 115 18.51 -7.03 -9.88
CA GLY A 115 17.89 -5.71 -10.12
C GLY A 115 17.30 -5.09 -8.86
N LEU A 116 16.64 -5.91 -8.03
CA LEU A 116 16.07 -5.47 -6.75
C LEU A 116 17.17 -5.07 -5.75
N MET A 117 18.27 -5.83 -5.67
CA MET A 117 19.41 -5.50 -4.82
C MET A 117 20.05 -4.19 -5.24
N ASP A 118 20.34 -4.03 -6.54
CA ASP A 118 20.94 -2.81 -7.08
C ASP A 118 20.05 -1.58 -6.80
N LYS A 119 18.73 -1.73 -6.96
CA LYS A 119 17.76 -0.66 -6.67
C LYS A 119 17.74 -0.32 -5.18
N ARG A 120 17.64 -1.32 -4.29
CA ARG A 120 17.67 -1.13 -2.83
C ARG A 120 18.93 -0.38 -2.40
N ASP A 121 20.11 -0.81 -2.88
CA ASP A 121 21.37 -0.20 -2.51
C ASP A 121 21.51 1.24 -3.00
N SER A 122 21.01 1.52 -4.22
CA SER A 122 20.93 2.88 -4.76
C SER A 122 20.03 3.78 -3.92
N ASP A 123 18.86 3.28 -3.52
CA ASP A 123 17.90 4.04 -2.72
C ASP A 123 18.42 4.26 -1.30
N LEU A 124 19.11 3.28 -0.73
CA LEU A 124 19.76 3.41 0.56
C LEU A 124 20.85 4.49 0.54
N LEU A 125 21.70 4.50 -0.48
CA LEU A 125 22.74 5.51 -0.67
C LEU A 125 22.20 6.92 -0.85
N SER A 126 21.06 7.06 -1.53
CA SER A 126 20.40 8.34 -1.76
C SER A 126 19.54 8.81 -0.59
N GLY A 127 19.38 7.99 0.46
CA GLY A 127 18.50 8.28 1.60
C GLY A 127 17.00 8.15 1.25
N ASN A 128 16.66 7.48 0.15
CA ASN A 128 15.28 7.32 -0.32
C ASN A 128 14.79 5.85 -0.23
N LEU A 129 15.18 5.13 0.81
CA LEU A 129 14.80 3.74 1.01
C LEU A 129 13.27 3.54 1.03
N ALA A 130 12.53 4.58 1.43
CA ALA A 130 11.07 4.59 1.42
C ALA A 130 10.49 4.32 0.03
N ASP A 131 11.13 4.77 -1.05
CA ASP A 131 10.68 4.49 -2.43
C ASP A 131 10.76 2.99 -2.74
N PHE A 132 11.85 2.34 -2.35
CA PHE A 132 11.99 0.89 -2.49
C PHE A 132 10.96 0.12 -1.66
N GLN A 133 10.73 0.52 -0.42
CA GLN A 133 9.73 -0.11 0.46
C GLN A 133 8.31 0.01 -0.11
N VAL A 134 7.96 1.14 -0.69
CA VAL A 134 6.65 1.35 -1.31
C VAL A 134 6.51 0.59 -2.62
N LYS A 135 7.43 0.79 -3.56
CA LYS A 135 7.26 0.33 -4.95
C LYS A 135 7.68 -1.12 -5.18
N ASN A 136 8.74 -1.58 -4.47
CA ASN A 136 9.29 -2.91 -4.68
C ASN A 136 8.89 -3.91 -3.59
N MET A 137 8.65 -3.42 -2.37
CA MET A 137 8.17 -4.25 -1.27
C MET A 137 6.66 -4.17 -1.07
N ASN A 138 5.99 -3.28 -1.79
CA ASN A 138 4.54 -3.04 -1.76
C ASN A 138 4.02 -2.74 -0.34
N CYS A 139 4.81 -2.01 0.44
CA CYS A 139 4.47 -1.63 1.81
C CYS A 139 3.82 -0.25 1.84
N TRP A 140 2.66 -0.14 2.47
CA TRP A 140 2.06 1.16 2.76
C TRP A 140 2.80 1.80 3.93
N LEU A 141 3.38 2.97 3.71
CA LEU A 141 4.04 3.72 4.77
C LEU A 141 3.01 4.46 5.62
N LEU A 142 3.22 4.44 6.94
CA LEU A 142 2.35 5.14 7.89
C LEU A 142 2.73 6.61 8.08
N ALA A 143 3.91 7.00 7.62
CA ALA A 143 4.41 8.38 7.73
C ALA A 143 4.59 8.97 6.35
N ASP A 144 4.16 10.19 6.18
CA ASP A 144 4.54 11.04 5.06
C ASP A 144 6.07 11.20 5.11
N SER A 145 6.76 10.90 4.00
CA SER A 145 8.21 11.12 3.86
C SER A 145 8.62 12.59 4.09
N ASN A 146 7.64 13.48 4.12
CA ASN A 146 7.78 14.90 4.47
C ASN A 146 7.43 15.20 5.93
N SER A 147 7.20 14.19 6.78
CA SER A 147 6.96 14.46 8.20
C SER A 147 8.19 15.10 8.84
N PHE A 148 8.00 16.29 9.41
CA PHE A 148 9.05 17.03 10.12
C PHE A 148 9.57 16.27 11.37
N LEU A 149 8.78 15.34 11.90
CA LEU A 149 9.10 14.54 13.07
C LEU A 149 8.95 13.06 12.77
N ASP A 150 9.95 12.25 13.10
CA ASP A 150 9.86 10.81 13.10
C ASP A 150 8.90 10.35 14.22
N LEU A 151 7.99 9.40 13.91
CA LEU A 151 7.09 8.83 14.90
C LEU A 151 7.86 8.21 16.08
N LYS A 152 9.00 7.59 15.83
CA LYS A 152 9.88 7.03 16.87
C LYS A 152 10.43 8.13 17.79
N ASP A 153 10.74 9.31 17.26
CA ASP A 153 11.19 10.44 18.05
C ASP A 153 10.05 10.99 18.92
N ILE A 154 8.82 11.00 18.40
CA ILE A 154 7.62 11.39 19.16
C ILE A 154 7.36 10.38 20.29
N GLU A 155 7.38 9.07 20.00
CA GLU A 155 7.21 8.02 20.99
C GLU A 155 8.28 8.05 22.09
N ASN A 156 9.55 8.26 21.71
CA ASN A 156 10.68 8.38 22.63
C ASN A 156 10.62 9.69 23.46
N ALA A 157 9.97 10.71 22.96
CA ALA A 157 9.78 11.98 23.67
C ALA A 157 8.63 11.95 24.71
N VAL A 158 7.82 10.88 24.72
CA VAL A 158 6.77 10.73 25.70
C VAL A 158 7.36 10.46 27.07
N ILE A 159 7.14 11.39 28.02
CA ILE A 159 7.51 11.26 29.41
C ILE A 159 6.29 10.68 30.15
N PRO A 160 6.28 9.39 30.54
CA PRO A 160 5.09 8.74 31.07
C PRO A 160 4.63 9.28 32.44
N GLU A 161 5.56 9.87 33.22
CA GLU A 161 5.26 10.45 34.52
C GLU A 161 5.85 11.87 34.64
N PHE A 162 5.14 12.87 34.10
CA PHE A 162 5.53 14.26 34.26
C PHE A 162 4.71 14.93 35.37
N ASP A 163 5.33 15.14 36.54
CA ASP A 163 4.68 15.90 37.61
C ASP A 163 4.75 17.43 37.29
N ARG A 164 3.58 17.99 37.03
CA ARG A 164 3.40 19.42 36.68
C ARG A 164 3.28 20.32 37.94
N ARG A 165 3.16 19.76 39.12
CA ARG A 165 2.98 20.55 40.35
C ARG A 165 4.21 21.40 40.66
N GLY A 166 4.02 22.71 40.85
CA GLY A 166 5.09 23.66 41.18
C GLY A 166 5.98 24.09 39.99
N LYS A 167 5.70 23.66 38.75
CA LYS A 167 6.44 24.07 37.58
C LYS A 167 5.73 25.18 36.80
N ARG A 168 6.50 26.14 36.25
CA ARG A 168 5.97 27.13 35.31
C ARG A 168 5.77 26.48 33.96
N VAL A 169 4.58 26.61 33.40
CA VAL A 169 4.21 26.08 32.09
C VAL A 169 4.01 27.25 31.13
N TYR A 170 4.64 27.18 29.97
CA TYR A 170 4.41 28.10 28.85
C TYR A 170 3.54 27.39 27.83
N VAL A 171 2.40 27.97 27.49
CA VAL A 171 1.50 27.45 26.48
C VAL A 171 1.63 28.35 25.25
N GLY A 172 2.13 27.80 24.14
CA GLY A 172 2.04 28.43 22.83
C GLY A 172 0.67 28.12 22.20
N LEU A 173 0.03 29.13 21.65
CA LEU A 173 -1.17 29.01 20.81
C LEU A 173 -0.77 29.04 19.35
#